data_2ba6a7013ae875d031cf9b71a1130301
#
_entry.id   2ba6a7013ae875d031cf9b71a1130301
#
_cell.length_a   1.000
_cell.length_b   1.000
_cell.length_c   1.000
_cell.angle_alpha   90.00
_cell.angle_beta   90.00
_cell.angle_gamma   90.00
#
_symmetry.space_group_name_H-M   'P 1'
#
loop_
_entity.id
_entity.type
_entity.pdbx_description
1 polymer ?
#
loop_
_entity_poly.entity_id
_entity_poly.type
_entity_poly.pdbx_seq_one_letter_code
_entity_poly.pdbx_strand_id
1 'polypeptide(L)'
;MFYTIEELVQQADRDYQGNIAELMIATETELTGRERHEILALMTRNLEVMKESVQAGLSPEKSPTGLTGGDAAKLDAYIKKGNTLADSAVLGAARNAMAVNESNAKMGLVCATPTAGSAGCLPAVLTTAIQKLGLTESQQLDFLFTAGAFGLVIANNASISGAEGGCQAEVGSASAMAAAAITMAAGGTPFQASQAICFVLKNMLGLICDPVAGLVEVPCVKRNAMGASFALVAADMALAGITSAIPVDQVVDAMYQVGSAMPTAFRETAEGGLAATTKGKALAKKIFG
;
A
#
# COMPACT_ATOMS: atom_id res chain seq x y z
N MET A 1 9.36 12.39 -19.27
CA MET A 1 8.13 12.15 -18.47
C MET A 1 7.46 10.91 -19.02
N PHE A 2 6.92 10.06 -18.18
CA PHE A 2 6.23 8.80 -18.52
C PHE A 2 4.74 8.89 -18.13
N TYR A 3 3.86 8.34 -18.93
CA TYR A 3 2.40 8.37 -18.75
C TYR A 3 1.81 6.99 -18.51
N THR A 4 2.53 5.93 -18.89
CA THR A 4 2.15 4.53 -18.69
C THR A 4 3.21 3.78 -17.90
N ILE A 5 2.85 2.64 -17.31
CA ILE A 5 3.83 1.78 -16.63
C ILE A 5 4.80 1.19 -17.65
N GLU A 6 4.33 0.90 -18.86
CA GLU A 6 5.19 0.42 -19.93
C GLU A 6 6.26 1.46 -20.29
N GLU A 7 5.87 2.74 -20.47
CA GLU A 7 6.82 3.84 -20.72
C GLU A 7 7.81 4.02 -19.56
N LEU A 8 7.34 3.95 -18.29
CA LEU A 8 8.19 4.01 -17.11
C LEU A 8 9.26 2.93 -17.13
N VAL A 9 8.86 1.67 -17.40
CA VAL A 9 9.77 0.52 -17.47
C VAL A 9 10.77 0.70 -18.62
N GLN A 10 10.31 1.04 -19.83
CA GLN A 10 11.16 1.25 -20.99
C GLN A 10 12.15 2.40 -20.80
N GLN A 11 11.72 3.51 -20.19
CA GLN A 11 12.59 4.64 -19.90
C GLN A 11 13.62 4.31 -18.84
N ALA A 12 13.25 3.59 -17.78
CA ALA A 12 14.19 3.14 -16.76
C ALA A 12 15.27 2.23 -17.35
N ASP A 13 14.89 1.26 -18.18
CA ASP A 13 15.82 0.32 -18.80
C ASP A 13 16.77 1.04 -19.77
N ARG A 14 16.24 1.96 -20.61
CA ARG A 14 17.03 2.66 -21.62
C ARG A 14 17.99 3.69 -21.04
N ASP A 15 17.51 4.51 -20.09
CA ASP A 15 18.19 5.74 -19.66
C ASP A 15 18.83 5.63 -18.27
N TYR A 16 18.38 4.66 -17.45
CA TYR A 16 18.77 4.51 -16.03
C TYR A 16 19.20 3.10 -15.66
N GLN A 17 19.53 2.24 -16.63
CA GLN A 17 19.99 0.85 -16.40
C GLN A 17 19.03 0.05 -15.52
N GLY A 18 17.71 0.29 -15.67
CA GLY A 18 16.67 -0.34 -14.88
C GLY A 18 16.41 0.29 -13.51
N ASN A 19 17.07 1.39 -13.16
CA ASN A 19 16.88 2.04 -11.87
C ASN A 19 15.67 2.98 -11.88
N ILE A 20 14.53 2.49 -11.46
CA ILE A 20 13.26 3.24 -11.34
C ILE A 20 13.37 4.40 -10.34
N ALA A 21 14.10 4.22 -9.23
CA ALA A 21 14.24 5.25 -8.20
C ALA A 21 14.99 6.46 -8.75
N GLU A 22 16.10 6.26 -9.47
CA GLU A 22 16.85 7.34 -10.10
C GLU A 22 16.04 8.08 -11.18
N LEU A 23 15.28 7.35 -12.00
CA LEU A 23 14.36 7.95 -12.95
C LEU A 23 13.32 8.83 -12.23
N MET A 24 12.74 8.36 -11.12
CA MET A 24 11.74 9.12 -10.38
C MET A 24 12.36 10.38 -9.74
N ILE A 25 13.54 10.29 -9.15
CA ILE A 25 14.25 11.43 -8.56
C ILE A 25 14.55 12.49 -9.63
N ALA A 26 15.03 12.06 -10.80
CA ALA A 26 15.28 12.97 -11.93
C ALA A 26 13.99 13.63 -12.41
N THR A 27 12.90 12.87 -12.52
CA THR A 27 11.58 13.37 -12.90
C THR A 27 11.08 14.42 -11.88
N GLU A 28 11.21 14.13 -10.59
CA GLU A 28 10.79 15.05 -9.52
C GLU A 28 11.62 16.34 -9.52
N THR A 29 12.93 16.23 -9.76
CA THR A 29 13.82 17.39 -9.94
C THR A 29 13.35 18.27 -11.10
N GLU A 30 13.05 17.67 -12.25
CA GLU A 30 12.57 18.39 -13.44
C GLU A 30 11.21 19.07 -13.19
N LEU A 31 10.27 18.35 -12.58
CA LEU A 31 8.90 18.83 -12.35
C LEU A 31 8.82 19.95 -11.31
N THR A 32 9.60 19.83 -10.24
CA THR A 32 9.48 20.75 -9.09
C THR A 32 10.54 21.85 -9.08
N GLY A 33 11.62 21.70 -9.86
CA GLY A 33 12.79 22.58 -9.83
C GLY A 33 13.61 22.49 -8.54
N ARG A 34 13.33 21.48 -7.68
CA ARG A 34 14.10 21.26 -6.45
C ARG A 34 15.40 20.53 -6.76
N GLU A 35 16.42 20.85 -5.97
CA GLU A 35 17.67 20.12 -6.02
C GLU A 35 17.50 18.68 -5.47
N ARG A 36 18.30 17.75 -6.03
CA ARG A 36 18.27 16.34 -5.60
C ARG A 36 18.33 16.15 -4.08
N HIS A 37 19.19 16.89 -3.39
CA HIS A 37 19.36 16.76 -1.95
C HIS A 37 18.11 17.16 -1.16
N GLU A 38 17.33 18.13 -1.65
CA GLU A 38 16.06 18.54 -1.04
C GLU A 38 15.00 17.46 -1.20
N ILE A 39 14.92 16.83 -2.37
CA ILE A 39 14.01 15.72 -2.66
C ILE A 39 14.33 14.54 -1.75
N LEU A 40 15.61 14.16 -1.63
CA LEU A 40 16.05 13.09 -0.73
C LEU A 40 15.73 13.41 0.73
N ALA A 41 15.95 14.64 1.19
CA ALA A 41 15.64 15.06 2.56
C ALA A 41 14.14 14.96 2.88
N LEU A 42 13.26 15.33 1.94
CA LEU A 42 11.81 15.17 2.09
C LEU A 42 11.41 13.70 2.19
N MET A 43 11.99 12.84 1.35
CA MET A 43 11.70 11.40 1.38
C MET A 43 12.25 10.74 2.65
N THR A 44 13.41 11.17 3.15
CA THR A 44 13.97 10.71 4.43
C THR A 44 13.01 11.00 5.58
N ARG A 45 12.42 12.20 5.61
CA ARG A 45 11.41 12.55 6.62
C ARG A 45 10.17 11.64 6.54
N ASN A 46 9.70 11.31 5.32
CA ASN A 46 8.61 10.36 5.14
C ASN A 46 8.99 8.97 5.64
N LEU A 47 10.22 8.51 5.35
CA LEU A 47 10.75 7.23 5.82
C LEU A 47 10.75 7.15 7.36
N GLU A 48 11.18 8.22 8.04
CA GLU A 48 11.17 8.30 9.51
C GLU A 48 9.76 8.17 10.06
N VAL A 49 8.80 8.96 9.55
CA VAL A 49 7.38 8.87 9.95
C VAL A 49 6.81 7.47 9.73
N MET A 50 7.13 6.82 8.60
CA MET A 50 6.68 5.46 8.32
C MET A 50 7.20 4.47 9.36
N LYS A 51 8.49 4.54 9.73
CA LYS A 51 9.08 3.68 10.75
C LYS A 51 8.47 3.93 12.14
N GLU A 52 8.30 5.19 12.51
CA GLU A 52 7.70 5.58 13.79
C GLU A 52 6.25 5.11 13.90
N SER A 53 5.46 5.23 12.83
CA SER A 53 4.05 4.82 12.81
C SER A 53 3.89 3.31 13.03
N VAL A 54 4.80 2.48 12.47
CA VAL A 54 4.83 1.03 12.73
C VAL A 54 5.09 0.76 14.22
N GLN A 55 6.06 1.43 14.83
CA GLN A 55 6.40 1.22 16.24
C GLN A 55 5.28 1.69 17.18
N ALA A 56 4.72 2.85 16.92
CA ALA A 56 3.63 3.42 17.73
C ALA A 56 2.37 2.54 17.71
N GLY A 57 2.08 1.91 16.57
CA GLY A 57 0.90 1.06 16.42
C GLY A 57 0.99 -0.31 17.09
N LEU A 58 2.16 -0.76 17.52
CA LEU A 58 2.32 -2.01 18.29
C LEU A 58 1.80 -1.91 19.74
N SER A 59 1.32 -0.75 20.16
CA SER A 59 0.66 -0.54 21.46
C SER A 59 -0.63 -1.36 21.56
N PRO A 60 -0.96 -1.93 22.74
CA PRO A 60 -2.21 -2.64 22.99
C PRO A 60 -3.44 -1.73 23.13
N GLU A 61 -3.25 -0.42 23.11
CA GLU A 61 -4.31 0.56 23.32
C GLU A 61 -5.36 0.55 22.21
N LYS A 62 -6.59 0.90 22.58
CA LYS A 62 -7.71 1.05 21.66
C LYS A 62 -7.75 2.46 21.06
N SER A 63 -8.34 2.55 19.86
CA SER A 63 -8.75 3.83 19.29
C SER A 63 -9.81 4.52 20.17
N PRO A 64 -10.00 5.84 20.04
CA PRO A 64 -11.03 6.56 20.79
C PRO A 64 -12.45 5.99 20.62
N THR A 65 -12.76 5.41 19.45
CA THR A 65 -14.04 4.76 19.16
C THR A 65 -14.17 3.37 19.80
N GLY A 66 -13.04 2.75 20.15
CA GLY A 66 -12.97 1.37 20.63
C GLY A 66 -13.15 0.29 19.53
N LEU A 67 -13.27 0.67 18.24
CA LEU A 67 -13.47 -0.28 17.15
C LEU A 67 -12.21 -1.08 16.84
N THR A 68 -11.05 -0.47 16.95
CA THR A 68 -9.76 -1.08 16.63
C THR A 68 -8.71 -0.80 17.70
N GLY A 69 -7.49 -1.33 17.52
CA GLY A 69 -6.35 -1.17 18.41
C GLY A 69 -5.99 -2.45 19.16
N GLY A 70 -4.70 -2.69 19.28
CA GLY A 70 -4.10 -3.84 19.95
C GLY A 70 -4.10 -5.13 19.13
N ASP A 71 -4.58 -5.15 17.89
CA ASP A 71 -4.57 -6.35 17.06
C ASP A 71 -3.18 -6.61 16.46
N ALA A 72 -2.44 -5.55 16.14
CA ALA A 72 -1.03 -5.66 15.77
C ALA A 72 -0.20 -6.27 16.90
N ALA A 73 -0.40 -5.84 18.15
CA ALA A 73 0.27 -6.41 19.32
C ALA A 73 -0.08 -7.89 19.53
N LYS A 74 -1.35 -8.29 19.33
CA LYS A 74 -1.76 -9.70 19.40
C LYS A 74 -1.09 -10.55 18.35
N LEU A 75 -1.01 -10.06 17.10
CA LEU A 75 -0.35 -10.79 16.03
C LEU A 75 1.16 -10.89 16.28
N ASP A 76 1.80 -9.84 16.80
CA ASP A 76 3.21 -9.86 17.21
C ASP A 76 3.47 -10.94 18.28
N ALA A 77 2.63 -11.00 19.31
CA ALA A 77 2.71 -12.02 20.34
C ALA A 77 2.48 -13.45 19.80
N TYR A 78 1.61 -13.59 18.79
CA TYR A 78 1.35 -14.88 18.14
C TYR A 78 2.55 -15.32 17.29
N ILE A 79 3.16 -14.41 16.51
CA ILE A 79 4.36 -14.70 15.70
C ILE A 79 5.51 -15.16 16.60
N LYS A 80 5.71 -14.52 17.75
CA LYS A 80 6.76 -14.86 18.72
C LYS A 80 6.62 -16.27 19.32
N LYS A 81 5.42 -16.89 19.29
CA LYS A 81 5.23 -18.28 19.72
C LYS A 81 5.78 -19.32 18.74
N GLY A 82 6.04 -18.93 17.49
CA GLY A 82 6.69 -19.76 16.47
C GLY A 82 5.82 -20.82 15.79
N ASN A 83 4.53 -20.97 16.15
CA ASN A 83 3.62 -21.98 15.59
C ASN A 83 2.65 -21.37 14.57
N THR A 84 3.20 -20.58 13.62
CA THR A 84 2.38 -19.91 12.60
C THR A 84 2.17 -20.78 11.38
N LEU A 85 1.04 -20.59 10.66
CA LEU A 85 0.75 -21.29 9.41
C LEU A 85 1.48 -20.63 8.21
N ALA A 86 1.57 -19.29 8.20
CA ALA A 86 2.28 -18.54 7.17
C ALA A 86 3.70 -18.20 7.64
N ASP A 87 4.58 -17.89 6.68
CA ASP A 87 5.94 -17.44 6.96
C ASP A 87 5.95 -16.15 7.80
N SER A 88 6.96 -16.03 8.64
CA SER A 88 7.10 -14.89 9.57
C SER A 88 7.23 -13.54 8.87
N ALA A 89 7.77 -13.48 7.64
CA ALA A 89 7.86 -12.25 6.87
C ALA A 89 6.47 -11.78 6.42
N VAL A 90 5.63 -12.69 5.92
CA VAL A 90 4.25 -12.38 5.50
C VAL A 90 3.42 -11.90 6.69
N LEU A 91 3.50 -12.60 7.82
CA LEU A 91 2.80 -12.19 9.06
C LEU A 91 3.39 -10.91 9.65
N GLY A 92 4.70 -10.70 9.53
CA GLY A 92 5.37 -9.46 9.90
C GLY A 92 4.83 -8.26 9.11
N ALA A 93 4.66 -8.42 7.79
CA ALA A 93 4.05 -7.39 6.96
C ALA A 93 2.58 -7.12 7.38
N ALA A 94 1.79 -8.17 7.58
CA ALA A 94 0.41 -8.03 8.07
C ALA A 94 0.34 -7.30 9.42
N ARG A 95 1.21 -7.68 10.38
CA ARG A 95 1.33 -7.01 11.68
C ARG A 95 1.68 -5.53 11.55
N ASN A 96 2.69 -5.22 10.74
CA ASN A 96 3.16 -3.84 10.55
C ASN A 96 2.09 -2.98 9.88
N ALA A 97 1.36 -3.52 8.89
CA ALA A 97 0.26 -2.81 8.24
C ALA A 97 -0.88 -2.51 9.23
N MET A 98 -1.25 -3.46 10.07
CA MET A 98 -2.21 -3.21 11.15
C MET A 98 -1.69 -2.14 12.12
N ALA A 99 -0.41 -2.19 12.49
CA ALA A 99 0.19 -1.23 13.40
C ALA A 99 0.07 0.21 12.87
N VAL A 100 0.43 0.46 11.61
CA VAL A 100 0.28 1.79 11.00
C VAL A 100 -1.16 2.27 11.04
N ASN A 101 -2.12 1.42 10.63
CA ASN A 101 -3.53 1.81 10.63
C ASN A 101 -4.11 1.96 12.04
N GLU A 102 -3.65 1.19 13.02
CA GLU A 102 -4.01 1.40 14.43
C GLU A 102 -3.37 2.66 15.00
N SER A 103 -2.16 3.05 14.55
CA SER A 103 -1.57 4.36 14.87
C SER A 103 -2.44 5.48 14.31
N ASN A 104 -2.83 5.41 13.03
CA ASN A 104 -3.74 6.37 12.41
C ASN A 104 -5.07 6.48 13.17
N ALA A 105 -5.69 5.36 13.51
CA ALA A 105 -6.96 5.33 14.27
C ALA A 105 -6.85 5.94 15.68
N LYS A 106 -5.65 6.01 16.24
CA LYS A 106 -5.32 6.65 17.52
C LYS A 106 -4.86 8.10 17.36
N MET A 107 -5.09 8.72 16.18
CA MET A 107 -4.68 10.08 15.84
C MET A 107 -3.16 10.27 15.79
N GLY A 108 -2.40 9.20 15.56
CA GLY A 108 -0.96 9.24 15.32
C GLY A 108 -0.63 9.75 13.90
N LEU A 109 0.62 10.16 13.71
CA LEU A 109 1.12 10.61 12.41
C LEU A 109 1.40 9.43 11.51
N VAL A 110 0.91 9.48 10.26
CA VAL A 110 1.17 8.49 9.21
C VAL A 110 1.44 9.19 7.87
N CYS A 111 2.13 8.51 6.95
CA CYS A 111 2.26 8.97 5.57
C CYS A 111 1.12 8.37 4.72
N ALA A 112 0.36 9.23 4.05
CA ALA A 112 -0.62 8.77 3.07
C ALA A 112 0.09 8.11 1.87
N THR A 113 -0.22 6.83 1.60
CA THR A 113 0.43 6.06 0.53
C THR A 113 -0.54 5.05 -0.11
N PRO A 114 -1.31 5.47 -1.14
CA PRO A 114 -1.51 6.85 -1.59
C PRO A 114 -2.47 7.67 -0.72
N THR A 115 -3.29 7.04 0.14
CA THR A 115 -4.25 7.68 1.05
C THR A 115 -3.97 7.32 2.51
N ALA A 116 -4.61 8.00 3.46
CA ALA A 116 -4.53 7.65 4.87
C ALA A 116 -5.16 6.27 5.16
N GLY A 117 -6.22 5.89 4.41
CA GLY A 117 -6.89 4.60 4.56
C GLY A 117 -6.03 3.41 4.13
N SER A 118 -5.09 3.61 3.23
CA SER A 118 -4.15 2.58 2.75
C SER A 118 -2.71 2.76 3.26
N ALA A 119 -2.50 3.69 4.19
CA ALA A 119 -1.16 4.06 4.69
C ALA A 119 -0.37 2.92 5.33
N GLY A 120 -1.01 1.79 5.63
CA GLY A 120 -0.36 0.64 6.24
C GLY A 120 0.45 -0.23 5.27
N CYS A 121 0.05 -0.34 4.01
CA CYS A 121 0.65 -1.30 3.07
C CYS A 121 2.12 -1.04 2.81
N LEU A 122 2.47 0.17 2.37
CA LEU A 122 3.83 0.50 1.93
C LEU A 122 4.85 0.46 3.09
N PRO A 123 4.61 1.11 4.25
CA PRO A 123 5.54 1.04 5.39
C PRO A 123 5.72 -0.37 5.93
N ALA A 124 4.68 -1.20 5.88
CA ALA A 124 4.73 -2.58 6.34
C ALA A 124 5.64 -3.44 5.48
N VAL A 125 5.51 -3.34 4.16
CA VAL A 125 6.36 -4.07 3.22
C VAL A 125 7.79 -3.55 3.27
N LEU A 126 7.99 -2.22 3.35
CA LEU A 126 9.32 -1.63 3.52
C LEU A 126 10.02 -2.14 4.80
N THR A 127 9.33 -2.12 5.95
CA THR A 127 9.89 -2.62 7.21
C THR A 127 10.27 -4.09 7.10
N THR A 128 9.45 -4.88 6.41
CA THR A 128 9.73 -6.30 6.15
C THR A 128 10.94 -6.46 5.21
N ALA A 129 11.03 -5.63 4.17
CA ALA A 129 12.18 -5.63 3.26
C ALA A 129 13.49 -5.26 3.97
N ILE A 130 13.47 -4.26 4.85
CA ILE A 130 14.63 -3.89 5.68
C ILE A 130 15.11 -5.09 6.49
N GLN A 131 14.21 -5.80 7.14
CA GLN A 131 14.54 -6.95 7.98
C GLN A 131 15.00 -8.17 7.17
N LYS A 132 14.35 -8.45 6.04
CA LYS A 132 14.61 -9.64 5.22
C LYS A 132 15.81 -9.50 4.31
N LEU A 133 16.01 -8.31 3.72
CA LEU A 133 17.05 -8.03 2.72
C LEU A 133 18.23 -7.23 3.26
N GLY A 134 18.13 -6.68 4.47
CA GLY A 134 19.21 -5.88 5.07
C GLY A 134 19.40 -4.52 4.37
N LEU A 135 18.32 -3.88 3.91
CA LEU A 135 18.41 -2.66 3.12
C LEU A 135 19.11 -1.52 3.85
N THR A 136 20.13 -0.93 3.21
CA THR A 136 20.75 0.32 3.65
C THR A 136 19.76 1.47 3.57
N GLU A 137 20.07 2.60 4.21
CA GLU A 137 19.18 3.78 4.18
C GLU A 137 18.95 4.28 2.75
N SER A 138 19.98 4.31 1.90
CA SER A 138 19.82 4.65 0.48
C SER A 138 18.85 3.71 -0.22
N GLN A 139 18.96 2.41 -0.02
CA GLN A 139 18.06 1.42 -0.64
C GLN A 139 16.63 1.52 -0.11
N GLN A 140 16.44 1.98 1.13
CA GLN A 140 15.11 2.28 1.68
C GLN A 140 14.49 3.49 0.97
N LEU A 141 15.28 4.51 0.66
CA LEU A 141 14.81 5.65 -0.15
C LEU A 141 14.50 5.21 -1.58
N ASP A 142 15.36 4.39 -2.20
CA ASP A 142 15.11 3.84 -3.54
C ASP A 142 13.81 3.03 -3.58
N PHE A 143 13.50 2.27 -2.54
CA PHE A 143 12.22 1.58 -2.38
C PHE A 143 11.04 2.55 -2.43
N LEU A 144 11.11 3.67 -1.70
CA LEU A 144 10.04 4.66 -1.65
C LEU A 144 9.87 5.41 -2.97
N PHE A 145 10.98 5.81 -3.62
CA PHE A 145 10.91 6.44 -4.93
C PHE A 145 10.39 5.49 -6.00
N THR A 146 10.78 4.22 -5.96
CA THR A 146 10.22 3.18 -6.84
C THR A 146 8.71 3.04 -6.65
N ALA A 147 8.24 2.93 -5.41
CA ALA A 147 6.82 2.88 -5.11
C ALA A 147 6.09 4.14 -5.60
N GLY A 148 6.69 5.30 -5.40
CA GLY A 148 6.17 6.60 -5.86
C GLY A 148 6.03 6.69 -7.37
N ALA A 149 7.02 6.19 -8.13
CA ALA A 149 6.99 6.19 -9.59
C ALA A 149 5.80 5.39 -10.15
N PHE A 150 5.61 4.17 -9.70
CA PHE A 150 4.47 3.34 -10.10
C PHE A 150 3.14 3.93 -9.59
N GLY A 151 3.13 4.46 -8.37
CA GLY A 151 1.96 5.11 -7.79
C GLY A 151 1.51 6.34 -8.57
N LEU A 152 2.46 7.15 -9.07
CA LEU A 152 2.17 8.31 -9.91
C LEU A 152 1.45 7.92 -11.20
N VAL A 153 1.92 6.87 -11.87
CA VAL A 153 1.28 6.37 -13.10
C VAL A 153 -0.12 5.85 -12.81
N ILE A 154 -0.30 5.05 -11.73
CA ILE A 154 -1.61 4.54 -11.33
C ILE A 154 -2.56 5.71 -11.02
N ALA A 155 -2.10 6.72 -10.28
CA ALA A 155 -2.90 7.89 -9.91
C ALA A 155 -3.35 8.71 -11.13
N ASN A 156 -2.50 8.83 -12.14
CA ASN A 156 -2.80 9.59 -13.35
C ASN A 156 -3.75 8.86 -14.31
N ASN A 157 -3.76 7.53 -14.31
CA ASN A 157 -4.54 6.71 -15.25
C ASN A 157 -5.78 6.05 -14.62
N ALA A 158 -5.82 6.01 -13.28
CA ALA A 158 -6.94 5.49 -12.53
C ALA A 158 -7.14 6.30 -11.25
N SER A 159 -8.21 6.08 -10.54
CA SER A 159 -8.39 6.67 -9.22
C SER A 159 -7.55 5.92 -8.17
N ILE A 160 -7.07 6.67 -7.17
CA ILE A 160 -6.44 6.14 -5.96
C ILE A 160 -7.30 6.37 -4.71
N SER A 161 -8.52 6.87 -4.88
CA SER A 161 -9.45 7.22 -3.79
C SER A 161 -10.51 6.14 -3.60
N GLY A 162 -10.79 5.76 -2.35
CA GLY A 162 -11.89 4.88 -1.99
C GLY A 162 -13.26 5.45 -2.37
N ALA A 163 -13.40 6.79 -2.32
CA ALA A 163 -14.61 7.51 -2.68
C ALA A 163 -14.91 7.51 -4.19
N GLU A 164 -13.89 7.35 -5.03
CA GLU A 164 -14.04 7.31 -6.49
C GLU A 164 -14.07 5.88 -7.03
N GLY A 165 -13.15 5.03 -6.59
CA GLY A 165 -12.92 3.72 -7.17
C GLY A 165 -13.06 2.54 -6.22
N GLY A 166 -13.51 2.74 -4.98
CA GLY A 166 -13.56 1.69 -3.97
C GLY A 166 -12.19 1.37 -3.36
N CYS A 167 -12.14 0.40 -2.48
CA CYS A 167 -10.90 -0.01 -1.81
C CYS A 167 -9.88 -0.66 -2.77
N GLN A 168 -10.32 -1.13 -3.94
CA GLN A 168 -9.42 -1.58 -5.01
C GLN A 168 -8.50 -0.46 -5.48
N ALA A 169 -9.02 0.78 -5.61
CA ALA A 169 -8.25 1.95 -5.98
C ALA A 169 -7.29 2.38 -4.87
N GLU A 170 -7.69 2.26 -3.64
CA GLU A 170 -6.96 2.72 -2.46
C GLU A 170 -5.93 1.67 -1.98
N VAL A 171 -6.40 0.56 -1.38
CA VAL A 171 -5.55 -0.52 -0.86
C VAL A 171 -4.91 -1.31 -2.01
N GLY A 172 -5.62 -1.46 -3.14
CA GLY A 172 -5.07 -2.11 -4.33
C GLY A 172 -3.86 -1.37 -4.88
N SER A 173 -3.94 -0.04 -5.04
CA SER A 173 -2.81 0.79 -5.49
C SER A 173 -1.65 0.75 -4.48
N ALA A 174 -1.93 0.91 -3.18
CA ALA A 174 -0.91 0.84 -2.14
C ALA A 174 -0.16 -0.50 -2.15
N SER A 175 -0.89 -1.60 -2.28
CA SER A 175 -0.33 -2.95 -2.34
C SER A 175 0.47 -3.18 -3.62
N ALA A 176 0.01 -2.65 -4.75
CA ALA A 176 0.70 -2.72 -6.05
C ALA A 176 2.02 -1.91 -6.02
N MET A 177 1.99 -0.69 -5.47
CA MET A 177 3.19 0.12 -5.22
C MET A 177 4.22 -0.62 -4.38
N ALA A 178 3.76 -1.22 -3.28
CA ALA A 178 4.61 -1.98 -2.37
C ALA A 178 5.18 -3.25 -3.03
N ALA A 179 4.37 -3.97 -3.84
CA ALA A 179 4.81 -5.15 -4.57
C ALA A 179 5.89 -4.82 -5.61
N ALA A 180 5.72 -3.74 -6.37
CA ALA A 180 6.72 -3.28 -7.32
C ALA A 180 8.04 -2.90 -6.63
N ALA A 181 7.95 -2.13 -5.54
CA ALA A 181 9.12 -1.66 -4.81
C ALA A 181 9.91 -2.80 -4.17
N ILE A 182 9.24 -3.79 -3.56
CA ILE A 182 9.95 -4.94 -2.97
C ILE A 182 10.51 -5.88 -4.04
N THR A 183 9.86 -6.00 -5.20
CA THR A 183 10.40 -6.75 -6.34
C THR A 183 11.72 -6.15 -6.78
N MET A 184 11.80 -4.83 -6.96
CA MET A 184 13.04 -4.13 -7.30
C MET A 184 14.09 -4.24 -6.20
N ALA A 185 13.72 -4.04 -4.93
CA ALA A 185 14.62 -4.15 -3.79
C ALA A 185 15.22 -5.56 -3.61
N ALA A 186 14.50 -6.59 -4.04
CA ALA A 186 14.98 -7.97 -4.06
C ALA A 186 15.81 -8.34 -5.29
N GLY A 187 16.16 -7.37 -6.14
CA GLY A 187 17.00 -7.57 -7.33
C GLY A 187 16.23 -7.93 -8.59
N GLY A 188 14.91 -7.75 -8.59
CA GLY A 188 14.08 -7.92 -9.79
C GLY A 188 14.27 -6.79 -10.80
N THR A 189 13.80 -7.03 -12.02
CA THR A 189 13.81 -6.04 -13.10
C THR A 189 12.57 -5.14 -13.08
N PRO A 190 12.60 -3.95 -13.75
CA PRO A 190 11.42 -3.10 -13.93
C PRO A 190 10.23 -3.85 -14.53
N PHE A 191 10.49 -4.76 -15.48
CA PHE A 191 9.45 -5.64 -16.05
C PHE A 191 8.82 -6.55 -14.98
N GLN A 192 9.63 -7.21 -14.13
CA GLN A 192 9.12 -8.05 -13.05
C GLN A 192 8.32 -7.23 -12.03
N ALA A 193 8.75 -6.01 -11.71
CA ALA A 193 7.98 -5.10 -10.86
C ALA A 193 6.60 -4.80 -11.46
N SER A 194 6.50 -4.57 -12.78
CA SER A 194 5.21 -4.38 -13.46
C SER A 194 4.32 -5.62 -13.40
N GLN A 195 4.89 -6.83 -13.42
CA GLN A 195 4.14 -8.09 -13.27
C GLN A 195 3.57 -8.24 -11.85
N ALA A 196 4.35 -7.86 -10.82
CA ALA A 196 3.86 -7.86 -9.44
C ALA A 196 2.64 -6.94 -9.27
N ILE A 197 2.63 -5.75 -9.90
CA ILE A 197 1.47 -4.85 -9.97
C ILE A 197 0.26 -5.57 -10.55
N CYS A 198 0.42 -6.25 -11.71
CA CYS A 198 -0.66 -7.01 -12.34
C CYS A 198 -1.28 -8.03 -11.39
N PHE A 199 -0.44 -8.77 -10.65
CA PHE A 199 -0.93 -9.81 -9.74
C PHE A 199 -1.73 -9.21 -8.58
N VAL A 200 -1.26 -8.11 -8.00
CA VAL A 200 -1.99 -7.42 -6.93
C VAL A 200 -3.33 -6.88 -7.45
N LEU A 201 -3.32 -6.06 -8.49
CA LEU A 201 -4.52 -5.37 -8.94
C LEU A 201 -5.60 -6.35 -9.41
N LYS A 202 -5.24 -7.38 -10.20
CA LYS A 202 -6.20 -8.40 -10.66
C LYS A 202 -6.91 -9.12 -9.51
N ASN A 203 -6.23 -9.33 -8.38
CA ASN A 203 -6.82 -9.99 -7.21
C ASN A 203 -7.63 -9.06 -6.33
N MET A 204 -7.53 -7.75 -6.53
CA MET A 204 -8.26 -6.74 -5.77
C MET A 204 -9.38 -6.06 -6.55
N LEU A 205 -9.59 -6.40 -7.85
CA LEU A 205 -10.70 -5.85 -8.64
C LEU A 205 -12.04 -6.10 -7.95
N GLY A 206 -12.87 -5.06 -7.88
CA GLY A 206 -14.18 -5.11 -7.24
C GLY A 206 -14.16 -4.94 -5.71
N LEU A 207 -13.01 -4.75 -5.07
CA LEU A 207 -12.96 -4.52 -3.63
C LEU A 207 -13.59 -3.16 -3.30
N ILE A 208 -14.76 -3.22 -2.65
CA ILE A 208 -15.56 -2.05 -2.28
C ILE A 208 -14.94 -1.27 -1.11
N CYS A 209 -15.30 0.02 -0.96
CA CYS A 209 -14.97 0.83 0.21
C CYS A 209 -16.23 1.04 1.06
N ASP A 210 -16.32 0.32 2.20
CA ASP A 210 -17.50 0.22 3.05
C ASP A 210 -17.18 0.41 4.55
N PRO A 211 -16.50 1.52 4.91
CA PRO A 211 -16.01 1.72 6.27
C PRO A 211 -17.17 1.87 7.26
N VAL A 212 -17.12 1.09 8.35
CA VAL A 212 -18.12 1.13 9.41
C VAL A 212 -18.07 2.50 10.08
N ALA A 213 -19.23 3.15 10.19
CA ALA A 213 -19.37 4.51 10.70
C ALA A 213 -18.62 5.58 9.88
N GLY A 214 -18.19 5.28 8.64
CA GLY A 214 -17.37 6.17 7.83
C GLY A 214 -15.93 6.34 8.32
N LEU A 215 -15.48 5.50 9.25
CA LEU A 215 -14.17 5.64 9.89
C LEU A 215 -13.14 4.67 9.28
N VAL A 216 -11.89 5.16 9.17
CA VAL A 216 -10.74 4.37 8.64
C VAL A 216 -10.26 3.36 9.70
N GLU A 217 -11.18 2.52 10.18
CA GLU A 217 -10.90 1.51 11.19
C GLU A 217 -11.32 0.12 10.74
N VAL A 218 -12.62 -0.11 10.54
CA VAL A 218 -13.19 -1.39 10.12
C VAL A 218 -13.84 -1.22 8.75
N PRO A 219 -13.38 -1.94 7.73
CA PRO A 219 -12.40 -3.05 7.70
C PRO A 219 -10.95 -2.63 7.41
N CYS A 220 -10.63 -1.34 7.33
CA CYS A 220 -9.39 -0.80 6.77
C CYS A 220 -8.12 -1.39 7.39
N VAL A 221 -8.06 -1.53 8.73
CA VAL A 221 -6.91 -2.12 9.43
C VAL A 221 -6.58 -3.52 8.89
N LYS A 222 -7.59 -4.39 8.70
CA LYS A 222 -7.40 -5.76 8.22
C LYS A 222 -7.16 -5.84 6.71
N ARG A 223 -7.75 -4.91 5.93
CA ARG A 223 -7.49 -4.84 4.48
C ARG A 223 -6.05 -4.45 4.18
N ASN A 224 -5.47 -3.50 4.93
CA ASN A 224 -4.06 -3.17 4.80
C ASN A 224 -3.14 -4.36 5.14
N ALA A 225 -3.48 -5.14 6.18
CA ALA A 225 -2.75 -6.34 6.53
C ALA A 225 -2.73 -7.36 5.38
N MET A 226 -3.88 -7.61 4.76
CA MET A 226 -3.99 -8.51 3.61
C MET A 226 -3.29 -7.92 2.39
N GLY A 227 -3.41 -6.61 2.14
CA GLY A 227 -2.74 -5.92 1.04
C GLY A 227 -1.22 -6.01 1.12
N ALA A 228 -0.63 -5.80 2.29
CA ALA A 228 0.80 -5.98 2.52
C ALA A 228 1.25 -7.44 2.32
N SER A 229 0.43 -8.41 2.74
CA SER A 229 0.70 -9.83 2.52
C SER A 229 0.67 -10.20 1.04
N PHE A 230 -0.32 -9.68 0.27
CA PHE A 230 -0.42 -9.88 -1.17
C PHE A 230 0.77 -9.29 -1.91
N ALA A 231 1.27 -8.13 -1.48
CA ALA A 231 2.43 -7.51 -2.09
C ALA A 231 3.67 -8.41 -2.06
N LEU A 232 3.94 -9.09 -0.93
CA LEU A 232 5.06 -10.02 -0.80
C LEU A 232 4.90 -11.24 -1.72
N VAL A 233 3.72 -11.86 -1.73
CA VAL A 233 3.45 -13.03 -2.57
C VAL A 233 3.50 -12.66 -4.05
N ALA A 234 2.97 -11.50 -4.44
CA ALA A 234 3.02 -11.01 -5.81
C ALA A 234 4.46 -10.75 -6.28
N ALA A 235 5.30 -10.21 -5.40
CA ALA A 235 6.72 -10.00 -5.68
C ALA A 235 7.45 -11.35 -5.91
N ASP A 236 7.24 -12.33 -5.02
CA ASP A 236 7.84 -13.66 -5.19
C ASP A 236 7.38 -14.34 -6.49
N MET A 237 6.11 -14.22 -6.86
CA MET A 237 5.61 -14.74 -8.14
C MET A 237 6.32 -14.08 -9.34
N ALA A 238 6.50 -12.77 -9.30
CA ALA A 238 7.17 -12.02 -10.37
C ALA A 238 8.67 -12.37 -10.44
N LEU A 239 9.34 -12.47 -9.30
CA LEU A 239 10.75 -12.88 -9.21
C LEU A 239 10.95 -14.32 -9.70
N ALA A 240 9.97 -15.20 -9.49
CA ALA A 240 9.97 -16.56 -10.03
C ALA A 240 9.76 -16.62 -11.56
N GLY A 241 9.56 -15.47 -12.22
CA GLY A 241 9.38 -15.39 -13.67
C GLY A 241 7.95 -15.62 -14.15
N ILE A 242 6.97 -15.63 -13.24
CA ILE A 242 5.54 -15.70 -13.64
C ILE A 242 5.15 -14.37 -14.25
N THR A 243 4.37 -14.43 -15.35
CA THR A 243 3.91 -13.25 -16.10
C THR A 243 2.39 -13.17 -16.20
N SER A 244 1.90 -11.96 -16.36
CA SER A 244 0.49 -11.69 -16.63
C SER A 244 0.21 -11.77 -18.13
N ALA A 245 -0.87 -12.49 -18.53
CA ALA A 245 -1.34 -12.49 -19.90
C ALA A 245 -1.95 -11.14 -20.32
N ILE A 246 -2.42 -10.34 -19.35
CA ILE A 246 -2.96 -9.00 -19.59
C ILE A 246 -1.87 -7.97 -19.26
N PRO A 247 -1.53 -7.06 -20.20
CA PRO A 247 -0.55 -5.99 -19.96
C PRO A 247 -0.92 -5.11 -18.78
N VAL A 248 0.09 -4.58 -18.08
CA VAL A 248 -0.09 -3.86 -16.81
C VAL A 248 -0.99 -2.63 -16.95
N ASP A 249 -0.82 -1.84 -18.00
CA ASP A 249 -1.63 -0.63 -18.21
C ASP A 249 -3.10 -0.97 -18.48
N GLN A 250 -3.38 -2.10 -19.13
CA GLN A 250 -4.74 -2.60 -19.30
C GLN A 250 -5.35 -3.10 -17.97
N VAL A 251 -4.53 -3.62 -17.06
CA VAL A 251 -4.98 -3.98 -15.70
C VAL A 251 -5.33 -2.74 -14.89
N VAL A 252 -4.56 -1.65 -15.03
CA VAL A 252 -4.86 -0.35 -14.41
C VAL A 252 -6.15 0.23 -14.98
N ASP A 253 -6.33 0.19 -16.30
CA ASP A 253 -7.56 0.64 -16.96
C ASP A 253 -8.79 -0.19 -16.51
N ALA A 254 -8.64 -1.52 -16.41
CA ALA A 254 -9.71 -2.37 -15.87
C ALA A 254 -10.09 -2.00 -14.44
N MET A 255 -9.13 -1.65 -13.58
CA MET A 255 -9.40 -1.15 -12.22
C MET A 255 -10.21 0.17 -12.27
N TYR A 256 -9.85 1.10 -13.14
CA TYR A 256 -10.57 2.34 -13.34
C TYR A 256 -12.02 2.09 -13.78
N GLN A 257 -12.22 1.23 -14.78
CA GLN A 257 -13.54 0.88 -15.31
C GLN A 257 -14.43 0.22 -14.26
N VAL A 258 -13.89 -0.75 -13.49
CA VAL A 258 -14.61 -1.41 -12.38
C VAL A 258 -14.97 -0.40 -11.30
N GLY A 259 -14.04 0.50 -10.92
CA GLY A 259 -14.30 1.57 -9.96
C GLY A 259 -15.41 2.51 -10.42
N SER A 260 -15.36 2.95 -11.69
CA SER A 260 -16.35 3.84 -12.28
C SER A 260 -17.75 3.21 -12.34
N ALA A 261 -17.83 1.90 -12.55
CA ALA A 261 -19.08 1.14 -12.56
C ALA A 261 -19.60 0.77 -11.15
N MET A 262 -18.80 0.99 -10.10
CA MET A 262 -19.18 0.64 -8.74
C MET A 262 -20.32 1.54 -8.24
N PRO A 263 -21.40 0.99 -7.64
CA PRO A 263 -22.46 1.79 -7.02
C PRO A 263 -21.94 2.71 -5.92
N THR A 264 -22.50 3.90 -5.80
CA THR A 264 -22.16 4.93 -4.79
C THR A 264 -22.15 4.36 -3.36
N ALA A 265 -23.08 3.45 -3.04
CA ALA A 265 -23.15 2.81 -1.73
C ALA A 265 -21.88 2.02 -1.33
N PHE A 266 -20.99 1.74 -2.30
CA PHE A 266 -19.74 1.00 -2.10
C PHE A 266 -18.49 1.86 -2.26
N ARG A 267 -18.64 3.18 -2.33
CA ARG A 267 -17.58 4.18 -2.52
C ARG A 267 -17.44 5.07 -1.28
N GLU A 268 -17.08 4.48 -0.14
CA GLU A 268 -16.78 5.20 1.12
C GLU A 268 -17.95 5.98 1.74
N THR A 269 -19.18 5.76 1.29
CA THR A 269 -20.37 6.47 1.78
C THR A 269 -20.94 5.93 3.09
N ALA A 270 -20.45 4.79 3.55
CA ALA A 270 -21.01 4.02 4.67
C ALA A 270 -22.51 3.59 4.48
N GLU A 271 -23.02 3.65 3.25
CA GLU A 271 -24.39 3.28 2.90
C GLU A 271 -24.56 1.81 2.54
N GLY A 272 -23.48 1.12 2.18
CA GLY A 272 -23.46 -0.28 1.72
C GLY A 272 -22.50 -1.17 2.48
N GLY A 273 -22.40 -2.43 2.04
CA GLY A 273 -21.41 -3.39 2.55
C GLY A 273 -21.48 -3.61 4.07
N LEU A 274 -20.30 -3.66 4.71
CA LEU A 274 -20.19 -3.88 6.15
C LEU A 274 -20.86 -2.78 6.98
N ALA A 275 -20.78 -1.53 6.54
CA ALA A 275 -21.37 -0.39 7.22
C ALA A 275 -22.89 -0.51 7.31
N ALA A 276 -23.55 -1.06 6.28
CA ALA A 276 -25.00 -1.23 6.21
C ALA A 276 -25.53 -2.46 6.98
N THR A 277 -24.66 -3.34 7.49
CA THR A 277 -25.09 -4.48 8.30
C THR A 277 -25.74 -4.04 9.62
N THR A 278 -26.58 -4.89 10.21
CA THR A 278 -27.19 -4.62 11.52
C THR A 278 -26.14 -4.24 12.57
N LYS A 279 -25.01 -4.97 12.60
CA LYS A 279 -23.94 -4.69 13.53
C LYS A 279 -23.20 -3.38 13.19
N GLY A 280 -22.95 -3.12 11.91
CA GLY A 280 -22.33 -1.86 11.44
C GLY A 280 -23.11 -0.63 11.87
N LYS A 281 -24.41 -0.64 11.61
CA LYS A 281 -25.34 0.43 12.04
C LYS A 281 -25.39 0.60 13.56
N ALA A 282 -25.40 -0.51 14.31
CA ALA A 282 -25.38 -0.44 15.78
C ALA A 282 -24.06 0.14 16.33
N LEU A 283 -22.93 -0.15 15.68
CA LEU A 283 -21.63 0.43 16.04
C LEU A 283 -21.59 1.93 15.72
N ALA A 284 -22.06 2.35 14.54
CA ALA A 284 -22.16 3.76 14.17
C ALA A 284 -23.02 4.55 15.16
N LYS A 285 -24.19 4.01 15.54
CA LYS A 285 -25.05 4.61 16.56
C LYS A 285 -24.37 4.71 17.93
N LYS A 286 -23.56 3.75 18.31
CA LYS A 286 -22.81 3.78 19.60
C LYS A 286 -21.76 4.89 19.62
N ILE A 287 -21.17 5.23 18.47
CA ILE A 287 -20.07 6.21 18.34
C ILE A 287 -20.62 7.63 18.25
N PHE A 288 -21.70 7.84 17.49
CA PHE A 288 -22.21 9.18 17.18
C PHE A 288 -23.53 9.52 17.87
N GLY A 289 -24.19 8.59 18.52
CA GLY A 289 -25.48 8.76 19.20
C GLY A 289 -26.61 8.27 18.34
#